data_4b18c1e5ee3b85805e19826bd87e70cb
#
_entry.id   4b18c1e5ee3b85805e19826bd87e70cb
#
_cell.length_a   1.000
_cell.length_b   1.000
_cell.length_c   1.000
_cell.angle_alpha   90.00
_cell.angle_beta   90.00
_cell.angle_gamma   90.00
#
_symmetry.space_group_name_H-M   'P 1'
#
loop_
_entity.id
_entity.type
_entity.pdbx_description
1 polymer ?
#
loop_
_entity_poly.entity_id
_entity_poly.type
_entity_poly.pdbx_seq_one_letter_code
_entity_poly.pdbx_strand_id
1 'polypeptide(L)'
;MQDLTTTQKDALHRQNIMKQYIVAVTKKKNSPKTKLTMANWASIASLGIIPEEFKPVARLVNYKAYVFQPQNRDAELSGDSKTNGWYRLDRIAQNFFENNLQSCLSPLLDYKYEDDGSVILSQKSFTKYLNEQLTPVKQWLSQPETLDKYNKAMWNEFAQNVWAVSCTGSISKWEMDAMSFYYHEHELAHVDPTVYHVTSWTKLPPEPVVTGYSKGNSPQYQLFTIVGTVLDKNSTRHMVTLLTPDGVATIKFYGAMFAEYDKQISVTDPAHKNKKKIVERSWFQRGNKLIITGFRRGDMFYPRVYGRSSPRPLGLITAVSPDGAQIEITYRRKED
;
A
#
# COMPACT_ATOMS: atom_id res chain seq x y z
N MET A 1 17.38 0.38 29.09
CA MET A 1 16.78 0.62 27.75
C MET A 1 16.54 2.11 27.64
N GLN A 2 17.17 2.80 26.68
CA GLN A 2 16.90 4.23 26.44
C GLN A 2 15.47 4.38 25.90
N ASP A 3 14.67 5.20 26.55
CA ASP A 3 13.32 5.48 26.08
C ASP A 3 13.39 6.22 24.73
N LEU A 4 12.73 5.63 23.74
CA LEU A 4 12.60 6.21 22.42
C LEU A 4 11.83 7.54 22.52
N THR A 5 12.31 8.57 21.83
CA THR A 5 11.58 9.85 21.69
C THR A 5 10.27 9.61 20.92
N THR A 6 9.29 10.51 21.08
CA THR A 6 8.00 10.45 20.37
C THR A 6 8.20 10.30 18.86
N THR A 7 9.12 11.07 18.28
CA THR A 7 9.46 11.00 16.85
C THR A 7 10.02 9.62 16.42
N GLN A 8 10.80 8.97 17.32
CA GLN A 8 11.35 7.64 17.05
C GLN A 8 10.26 6.56 17.17
N LYS A 9 9.32 6.70 18.12
CA LYS A 9 8.14 5.82 18.25
C LYS A 9 7.26 5.92 17.03
N ASP A 10 7.00 7.13 16.52
CA ASP A 10 6.22 7.36 15.31
C ASP A 10 6.90 6.78 14.07
N ALA A 11 8.22 6.96 13.94
CA ALA A 11 8.98 6.38 12.83
C ALA A 11 8.96 4.85 12.87
N LEU A 12 9.10 4.24 14.05
CA LEU A 12 9.04 2.80 14.23
C LEU A 12 7.63 2.26 13.93
N HIS A 13 6.60 2.96 14.38
CA HIS A 13 5.21 2.61 14.09
C HIS A 13 4.94 2.63 12.58
N ARG A 14 5.37 3.69 11.88
CA ARG A 14 5.28 3.78 10.41
C ARG A 14 6.00 2.63 9.72
N GLN A 15 7.23 2.31 10.12
CA GLN A 15 7.98 1.20 9.58
C GLN A 15 7.27 -0.14 9.78
N ASN A 16 6.63 -0.36 10.93
CA ASN A 16 5.89 -1.59 11.20
C ASN A 16 4.64 -1.71 10.34
N ILE A 17 3.90 -0.62 10.12
CA ILE A 17 2.76 -0.59 9.21
C ILE A 17 3.22 -0.88 7.78
N MET A 18 4.31 -0.25 7.34
CA MET A 18 4.85 -0.50 6.01
C MET A 18 5.43 -1.90 5.83
N LYS A 19 6.00 -2.50 6.87
CA LYS A 19 6.37 -3.93 6.85
C LYS A 19 5.15 -4.81 6.67
N GLN A 20 4.04 -4.52 7.34
CA GLN A 20 2.78 -5.24 7.14
C GLN A 20 2.24 -5.04 5.73
N TYR A 21 2.29 -3.82 5.20
CA TYR A 21 1.94 -3.50 3.82
C TYR A 21 2.80 -4.25 2.81
N ILE A 22 4.13 -4.22 2.96
CA ILE A 22 5.06 -4.96 2.10
C ILE A 22 4.78 -6.46 2.17
N VAL A 23 4.53 -6.99 3.37
CA VAL A 23 4.15 -8.39 3.56
C VAL A 23 2.80 -8.70 2.91
N ALA A 24 1.85 -7.76 2.95
CA ALA A 24 0.56 -7.90 2.29
C ALA A 24 0.67 -7.90 0.76
N VAL A 25 1.56 -7.06 0.21
CA VAL A 25 1.71 -6.87 -1.25
C VAL A 25 2.75 -7.81 -1.87
N THR A 26 3.86 -8.10 -1.16
CA THR A 26 5.02 -8.80 -1.75
C THR A 26 5.22 -10.24 -1.29
N LYS A 27 4.71 -10.64 -0.14
CA LYS A 27 4.91 -12.01 0.38
C LYS A 27 3.68 -12.89 0.19
N LYS A 28 3.94 -14.12 -0.25
CA LYS A 28 2.97 -15.20 -0.59
C LYS A 28 1.83 -15.46 0.40
N LYS A 29 1.84 -14.92 1.61
CA LYS A 29 0.76 -15.07 2.59
C LYS A 29 -0.34 -14.02 2.46
N ASN A 30 -0.04 -12.82 1.93
CA ASN A 30 -0.98 -11.71 1.81
C ASN A 30 -0.83 -10.91 0.50
N SER A 31 -0.02 -11.35 -0.46
CA SER A 31 -0.04 -10.80 -1.82
C SER A 31 -1.43 -10.99 -2.43
N PRO A 32 -1.82 -10.20 -3.44
CA PRO A 32 -3.02 -10.47 -4.22
C PRO A 32 -3.05 -11.96 -4.54
N LYS A 33 -4.11 -12.65 -4.12
CA LYS A 33 -4.21 -14.07 -4.34
C LYS A 33 -4.28 -14.31 -5.84
N THR A 34 -3.53 -15.27 -6.31
CA THR A 34 -3.64 -15.77 -7.69
C THR A 34 -4.68 -16.88 -7.81
N LYS A 35 -5.08 -17.46 -6.66
CA LYS A 35 -6.08 -18.51 -6.56
C LYS A 35 -6.71 -18.52 -5.17
N LEU A 36 -8.03 -18.64 -5.12
CA LEU A 36 -8.76 -18.84 -3.87
C LEU A 36 -9.04 -20.34 -3.68
N THR A 37 -8.97 -20.77 -2.42
CA THR A 37 -9.26 -22.13 -1.98
C THR A 37 -10.08 -22.09 -0.69
N MET A 38 -10.58 -23.25 -0.25
CA MET A 38 -11.28 -23.35 1.04
C MET A 38 -10.43 -22.91 2.24
N ALA A 39 -9.10 -22.92 2.14
CA ALA A 39 -8.23 -22.36 3.17
C ALA A 39 -8.38 -20.84 3.37
N ASN A 40 -8.95 -20.13 2.40
CA ASN A 40 -9.25 -18.70 2.48
C ASN A 40 -10.65 -18.40 3.01
N TRP A 41 -11.43 -19.42 3.36
CA TRP A 41 -12.84 -19.26 3.69
C TRP A 41 -13.09 -18.34 4.89
N ALA A 42 -12.34 -18.47 5.94
CA ALA A 42 -12.45 -17.60 7.12
C ALA A 42 -12.22 -16.12 6.76
N SER A 43 -11.22 -15.85 5.95
CA SER A 43 -10.91 -14.49 5.46
C SER A 43 -12.00 -13.97 4.53
N ILE A 44 -12.53 -14.81 3.65
CA ILE A 44 -13.64 -14.47 2.74
C ILE A 44 -14.89 -14.13 3.56
N ALA A 45 -15.17 -14.92 4.59
CA ALA A 45 -16.30 -14.70 5.50
C ALA A 45 -16.19 -13.37 6.25
N SER A 46 -15.00 -13.06 6.79
CA SER A 46 -14.76 -11.80 7.51
C SER A 46 -14.92 -10.57 6.62
N LEU A 47 -14.60 -10.68 5.33
CA LEU A 47 -14.77 -9.60 4.35
C LEU A 47 -16.23 -9.38 3.89
N GLY A 48 -17.15 -10.25 4.29
CA GLY A 48 -18.56 -10.13 3.95
C GLY A 48 -18.89 -10.26 2.46
N ILE A 49 -17.99 -10.85 1.66
CA ILE A 49 -18.17 -10.99 0.20
C ILE A 49 -18.87 -12.27 -0.22
N ILE A 50 -19.27 -13.10 0.75
CA ILE A 50 -19.97 -14.36 0.51
C ILE A 50 -21.38 -14.06 -0.02
N PRO A 51 -21.80 -14.62 -1.18
CA PRO A 51 -23.17 -14.57 -1.64
C PRO A 51 -24.16 -15.13 -0.61
N GLU A 52 -25.37 -14.59 -0.59
CA GLU A 52 -26.43 -15.00 0.36
C GLU A 52 -26.69 -16.51 0.31
N GLU A 53 -26.70 -17.08 -0.89
CA GLU A 53 -26.93 -18.52 -1.13
C GLU A 53 -25.88 -19.41 -0.47
N PHE A 54 -24.66 -18.90 -0.23
CA PHE A 54 -23.59 -19.67 0.42
C PHE A 54 -23.47 -19.41 1.92
N LYS A 55 -24.23 -18.48 2.48
CA LYS A 55 -24.21 -18.20 3.92
C LYS A 55 -24.55 -19.41 4.80
N PRO A 56 -25.56 -20.26 4.44
CA PRO A 56 -25.82 -21.47 5.19
C PRO A 56 -24.62 -22.42 5.22
N VAL A 57 -23.97 -22.62 4.07
CA VAL A 57 -22.77 -23.46 3.97
C VAL A 57 -21.59 -22.87 4.75
N ALA A 58 -21.44 -21.52 4.77
CA ALA A 58 -20.44 -20.84 5.57
C ALA A 58 -20.62 -21.13 7.06
N ARG A 59 -21.84 -21.13 7.57
CA ARG A 59 -22.18 -21.48 8.95
C ARG A 59 -21.80 -22.91 9.25
N LEU A 60 -22.10 -23.84 8.36
CA LEU A 60 -21.71 -25.27 8.51
C LEU A 60 -20.20 -25.45 8.59
N VAL A 61 -19.43 -24.76 7.76
CA VAL A 61 -17.96 -24.82 7.79
C VAL A 61 -17.41 -24.36 9.15
N ASN A 62 -17.93 -23.25 9.66
CA ASN A 62 -17.54 -22.73 10.95
C ASN A 62 -17.96 -23.64 12.10
N TYR A 63 -19.13 -24.25 11.96
CA TYR A 63 -19.71 -25.08 12.98
C TYR A 63 -19.06 -26.48 13.09
N LYS A 64 -18.49 -26.98 11.98
CA LYS A 64 -17.82 -28.28 11.92
C LYS A 64 -16.76 -28.44 13.04
N ALA A 65 -15.93 -27.42 13.23
CA ALA A 65 -14.87 -27.45 14.25
C ALA A 65 -15.43 -27.50 15.68
N TYR A 66 -16.60 -26.89 15.89
CA TYR A 66 -17.26 -26.87 17.19
C TYR A 66 -17.93 -28.21 17.50
N VAL A 67 -18.69 -28.76 16.53
CA VAL A 67 -19.43 -30.03 16.71
C VAL A 67 -18.49 -31.18 16.98
N PHE A 68 -17.34 -31.24 16.32
CA PHE A 68 -16.40 -32.35 16.43
C PHE A 68 -15.28 -32.13 17.44
N GLN A 69 -15.56 -31.42 18.54
CA GLN A 69 -14.61 -31.28 19.64
C GLN A 69 -14.54 -32.58 20.45
N PRO A 70 -13.37 -32.91 21.03
CA PRO A 70 -13.21 -34.17 21.80
C PRO A 70 -14.22 -34.39 22.92
N GLN A 71 -14.64 -33.30 23.60
CA GLN A 71 -15.62 -33.33 24.66
C GLN A 71 -17.04 -33.74 24.22
N ASN A 72 -17.35 -33.56 22.95
CA ASN A 72 -18.65 -33.93 22.38
C ASN A 72 -18.66 -35.36 21.84
N ARG A 73 -17.54 -36.07 21.94
CA ARG A 73 -17.42 -37.43 21.49
C ARG A 73 -18.14 -38.35 22.48
N ASP A 74 -19.07 -39.15 21.99
CA ASP A 74 -19.73 -40.09 22.81
C ASP A 74 -18.87 -41.35 23.00
N ALA A 75 -18.34 -41.50 24.25
CA ALA A 75 -17.53 -42.65 24.61
C ALA A 75 -18.33 -43.94 24.83
N GLU A 76 -19.63 -43.82 25.09
CA GLU A 76 -20.48 -44.99 25.41
C GLU A 76 -21.00 -45.71 24.14
N LEU A 77 -21.09 -45.00 23.03
CA LEU A 77 -21.44 -45.62 21.72
C LEU A 77 -20.31 -46.45 21.13
N SER A 78 -19.18 -46.49 21.76
CA SER A 78 -17.95 -47.10 21.28
C SER A 78 -17.71 -48.49 21.88
N GLY A 79 -18.51 -49.49 21.58
CA GLY A 79 -18.05 -50.89 21.65
C GLY A 79 -16.85 -51.14 20.73
N ASP A 80 -16.68 -50.31 19.71
CA ASP A 80 -15.53 -50.24 18.79
C ASP A 80 -15.06 -48.79 18.66
N SER A 81 -14.21 -48.34 19.56
CA SER A 81 -13.77 -46.95 19.69
C SER A 81 -13.00 -46.37 18.51
N LYS A 82 -12.67 -47.14 17.48
CA LYS A 82 -11.89 -46.72 16.33
C LYS A 82 -12.70 -46.44 15.03
N THR A 83 -13.95 -46.92 14.99
CA THR A 83 -14.76 -46.85 13.73
C THR A 83 -15.97 -45.94 13.82
N ASN A 84 -16.43 -45.55 14.99
CA ASN A 84 -17.75 -44.98 15.14
C ASN A 84 -17.88 -43.47 15.12
N GLY A 85 -16.90 -42.65 14.99
CA GLY A 85 -16.98 -41.21 14.73
C GLY A 85 -18.34 -40.50 14.93
N TRP A 86 -19.11 -40.94 15.98
CA TRP A 86 -20.34 -40.31 16.40
C TRP A 86 -20.08 -39.24 17.42
N TYR A 87 -20.81 -38.13 17.35
CA TYR A 87 -20.65 -36.98 18.22
C TYR A 87 -22.02 -36.57 18.75
N ARG A 88 -22.11 -36.38 20.05
CA ARG A 88 -23.30 -35.83 20.69
C ARG A 88 -23.34 -34.33 20.41
N LEU A 89 -24.48 -33.84 19.92
CA LEU A 89 -24.71 -32.42 19.73
C LEU A 89 -25.11 -31.82 21.09
N ASP A 90 -24.40 -30.81 21.54
CA ASP A 90 -24.86 -30.02 22.66
C ASP A 90 -26.12 -29.22 22.28
N ARG A 91 -26.79 -28.61 23.27
CA ARG A 91 -28.04 -27.88 23.06
C ARG A 91 -27.92 -26.76 22.05
N ILE A 92 -26.75 -26.10 21.97
CA ILE A 92 -26.48 -25.01 21.01
C ILE A 92 -26.39 -25.57 19.58
N ALA A 93 -25.64 -26.66 19.41
CA ALA A 93 -25.50 -27.35 18.16
C ALA A 93 -26.82 -27.93 17.69
N GLN A 94 -27.58 -28.53 18.58
CA GLN A 94 -28.89 -29.06 18.31
C GLN A 94 -29.84 -27.97 17.82
N ASN A 95 -29.97 -26.87 18.55
CA ASN A 95 -30.79 -25.73 18.12
C ASN A 95 -30.34 -25.13 16.78
N PHE A 96 -29.05 -25.11 16.51
CA PHE A 96 -28.54 -24.63 15.23
C PHE A 96 -28.98 -25.54 14.08
N PHE A 97 -28.85 -26.86 14.23
CA PHE A 97 -29.30 -27.82 13.24
C PHE A 97 -30.81 -27.79 13.04
N GLU A 98 -31.61 -27.70 14.10
CA GLU A 98 -33.07 -27.65 14.04
C GLU A 98 -33.59 -26.36 13.42
N ASN A 99 -33.03 -25.22 13.77
CA ASN A 99 -33.56 -23.91 13.33
C ASN A 99 -33.02 -23.41 12.00
N ASN A 100 -31.79 -23.80 11.63
CA ASN A 100 -31.13 -23.24 10.43
C ASN A 100 -30.92 -24.28 9.34
N LEU A 101 -31.07 -25.59 9.64
CA LEU A 101 -30.61 -26.67 8.80
C LEU A 101 -31.59 -27.86 8.79
N GLN A 102 -32.89 -27.59 8.85
CA GLN A 102 -33.87 -28.68 8.56
C GLN A 102 -33.58 -29.41 7.26
N SER A 103 -32.98 -28.69 6.28
CA SER A 103 -32.41 -29.27 5.08
C SER A 103 -31.14 -30.12 5.32
N CYS A 104 -30.43 -29.93 6.42
CA CYS A 104 -29.25 -30.74 6.78
C CYS A 104 -29.62 -32.06 7.47
N LEU A 105 -30.77 -32.15 8.08
CA LEU A 105 -31.40 -33.40 8.49
C LEU A 105 -32.00 -34.16 7.27
N SER A 106 -31.36 -33.99 6.12
CA SER A 106 -31.73 -34.73 4.90
C SER A 106 -31.41 -36.20 5.08
N PRO A 107 -32.02 -37.06 4.22
CA PRO A 107 -31.74 -38.52 4.22
C PRO A 107 -30.26 -38.89 4.02
N LEU A 108 -29.37 -37.91 3.76
CA LEU A 108 -27.95 -38.11 3.60
C LEU A 108 -27.18 -38.03 4.92
N LEU A 109 -27.81 -37.54 6.00
CA LEU A 109 -27.16 -37.42 7.30
C LEU A 109 -27.59 -38.56 8.23
N ASP A 110 -26.62 -39.38 8.65
CA ASP A 110 -26.84 -40.37 9.70
C ASP A 110 -26.87 -39.68 11.05
N TYR A 111 -28.03 -39.57 11.63
CA TYR A 111 -28.24 -39.08 13.00
C TYR A 111 -29.18 -39.98 13.76
N LYS A 112 -29.08 -39.97 15.08
CA LYS A 112 -29.93 -40.73 15.98
C LYS A 112 -30.38 -39.89 17.16
N TYR A 113 -31.55 -40.19 17.70
CA TYR A 113 -31.99 -39.70 18.99
C TYR A 113 -31.66 -40.75 20.05
N GLU A 114 -31.14 -40.32 21.16
CA GLU A 114 -30.99 -41.18 22.34
C GLU A 114 -32.23 -41.11 23.21
N ASP A 115 -32.33 -42.00 24.19
CA ASP A 115 -33.48 -42.12 25.09
C ASP A 115 -33.67 -40.85 25.97
N ASP A 116 -32.60 -40.08 26.18
CA ASP A 116 -32.62 -38.80 26.87
C ASP A 116 -33.01 -37.61 25.97
N GLY A 117 -33.33 -37.88 24.69
CA GLY A 117 -33.65 -36.86 23.67
C GLY A 117 -32.44 -36.13 23.09
N SER A 118 -31.21 -36.53 23.44
CA SER A 118 -30.02 -35.98 22.82
C SER A 118 -29.85 -36.46 21.37
N VAL A 119 -29.22 -35.65 20.55
CA VAL A 119 -28.97 -35.94 19.13
C VAL A 119 -27.52 -36.31 18.93
N ILE A 120 -27.29 -37.42 18.23
CA ILE A 120 -25.96 -37.90 17.89
C ILE A 120 -25.83 -37.84 16.37
N LEU A 121 -24.67 -37.31 15.88
CA LEU A 121 -24.39 -37.12 14.46
C LEU A 121 -23.14 -37.89 14.04
N SER A 122 -23.23 -38.62 12.93
CA SER A 122 -22.09 -39.31 12.32
C SER A 122 -21.15 -38.29 11.63
N GLN A 123 -19.88 -38.25 12.05
CA GLN A 123 -18.86 -37.42 11.45
C GLN A 123 -18.62 -37.74 9.98
N LYS A 124 -18.66 -39.03 9.62
CA LYS A 124 -18.48 -39.49 8.23
C LYS A 124 -19.59 -38.97 7.33
N SER A 125 -20.83 -39.14 7.77
CA SER A 125 -22.02 -38.71 7.06
C SER A 125 -22.03 -37.17 6.92
N PHE A 126 -21.80 -36.44 8.03
CA PHE A 126 -21.71 -34.99 7.99
C PHE A 126 -20.59 -34.47 7.05
N THR A 127 -19.42 -35.10 7.08
CA THR A 127 -18.32 -34.72 6.20
C THR A 127 -18.65 -34.94 4.73
N LYS A 128 -19.34 -36.04 4.42
CA LYS A 128 -19.84 -36.32 3.05
C LYS A 128 -20.83 -35.24 2.60
N TYR A 129 -21.85 -34.99 3.43
CA TYR A 129 -22.85 -33.97 3.17
C TYR A 129 -22.21 -32.59 2.96
N LEU A 130 -21.33 -32.16 3.87
CA LEU A 130 -20.64 -30.88 3.76
C LEU A 130 -19.82 -30.77 2.47
N ASN A 131 -19.13 -31.83 2.07
CA ASN A 131 -18.35 -31.83 0.83
C ASN A 131 -19.23 -31.65 -0.43
N GLU A 132 -20.43 -32.24 -0.43
CA GLU A 132 -21.40 -32.06 -1.49
C GLU A 132 -21.88 -30.61 -1.55
N GLN A 133 -22.24 -30.02 -0.41
CA GLN A 133 -22.63 -28.61 -0.30
C GLN A 133 -21.51 -27.64 -0.66
N LEU A 134 -20.25 -28.04 -0.47
CA LEU A 134 -19.09 -27.23 -0.81
C LEU A 134 -18.73 -27.24 -2.29
N THR A 135 -19.33 -28.13 -3.11
CA THR A 135 -19.02 -28.21 -4.53
C THR A 135 -19.30 -26.89 -5.28
N PRO A 136 -20.50 -26.28 -5.17
CA PRO A 136 -20.77 -24.99 -5.80
C PRO A 136 -19.91 -23.87 -5.23
N VAL A 137 -19.59 -23.91 -3.94
CA VAL A 137 -18.70 -22.94 -3.30
C VAL A 137 -17.28 -23.03 -3.89
N LYS A 138 -16.75 -24.23 -4.08
CA LYS A 138 -15.42 -24.42 -4.71
C LYS A 138 -15.40 -23.93 -6.15
N GLN A 139 -16.48 -24.14 -6.89
CA GLN A 139 -16.63 -23.61 -8.25
C GLN A 139 -16.63 -22.07 -8.24
N TRP A 140 -17.42 -21.45 -7.36
CA TRP A 140 -17.45 -20.00 -7.19
C TRP A 140 -16.08 -19.43 -6.80
N LEU A 141 -15.33 -20.07 -5.89
CA LEU A 141 -13.98 -19.67 -5.50
C LEU A 141 -12.96 -19.75 -6.64
N SER A 142 -13.22 -20.57 -7.65
CA SER A 142 -12.32 -20.71 -8.81
C SER A 142 -12.56 -19.66 -9.90
N GLN A 143 -13.62 -18.86 -9.79
CA GLN A 143 -13.94 -17.82 -10.77
C GLN A 143 -13.00 -16.62 -10.67
N PRO A 144 -12.50 -16.07 -11.79
CA PRO A 144 -11.66 -14.89 -11.80
C PRO A 144 -12.31 -13.69 -11.11
N GLU A 145 -13.60 -13.47 -11.31
CA GLU A 145 -14.39 -12.38 -10.75
C GLU A 145 -14.43 -12.44 -9.22
N THR A 146 -14.50 -13.64 -8.66
CA THR A 146 -14.46 -13.87 -7.21
C THR A 146 -13.09 -13.52 -6.65
N LEU A 147 -12.03 -13.91 -7.37
CA LEU A 147 -10.65 -13.56 -7.00
C LEU A 147 -10.44 -12.06 -7.00
N ASP A 148 -10.88 -11.36 -8.03
CA ASP A 148 -10.75 -9.90 -8.14
C ASP A 148 -11.54 -9.19 -7.04
N LYS A 149 -12.78 -9.65 -6.77
CA LYS A 149 -13.61 -9.15 -5.69
C LYS A 149 -12.95 -9.34 -4.33
N TYR A 150 -12.34 -10.48 -4.08
CA TYR A 150 -11.61 -10.77 -2.86
C TYR A 150 -10.39 -9.86 -2.69
N ASN A 151 -9.55 -9.76 -3.71
CA ASN A 151 -8.36 -8.92 -3.67
C ASN A 151 -8.72 -7.44 -3.44
N LYS A 152 -9.77 -6.96 -4.09
CA LYS A 152 -10.28 -5.60 -3.90
C LYS A 152 -10.84 -5.37 -2.50
N ALA A 153 -11.57 -6.33 -1.94
CA ALA A 153 -12.12 -6.24 -0.59
C ALA A 153 -11.00 -6.25 0.47
N MET A 154 -10.01 -7.12 0.32
CA MET A 154 -8.82 -7.16 1.18
C MET A 154 -8.05 -5.85 1.17
N TRP A 155 -7.91 -5.26 -0.01
CA TRP A 155 -7.26 -3.96 -0.15
C TRP A 155 -8.06 -2.84 0.53
N ASN A 156 -9.38 -2.80 0.32
CA ASN A 156 -10.25 -1.80 0.94
C ASN A 156 -10.25 -1.91 2.48
N GLU A 157 -10.29 -3.13 3.01
CA GLU A 157 -10.21 -3.36 4.46
C GLU A 157 -8.88 -2.82 5.02
N PHE A 158 -7.76 -3.14 4.38
CA PHE A 158 -6.47 -2.61 4.77
C PHE A 158 -6.42 -1.10 4.68
N ALA A 159 -6.93 -0.52 3.57
CA ALA A 159 -6.95 0.92 3.35
C ALA A 159 -7.78 1.66 4.41
N GLN A 160 -8.92 1.12 4.80
CA GLN A 160 -9.82 1.73 5.79
C GLN A 160 -9.35 1.53 7.24
N ASN A 161 -8.98 0.32 7.60
CA ASN A 161 -8.75 -0.06 8.99
C ASN A 161 -7.29 0.13 9.45
N VAL A 162 -6.33 0.02 8.54
CA VAL A 162 -4.90 0.16 8.86
C VAL A 162 -4.36 1.47 8.32
N TRP A 163 -4.60 1.74 7.05
CA TRP A 163 -4.00 2.86 6.36
C TRP A 163 -4.62 4.19 6.78
N ALA A 164 -5.94 4.37 6.65
CA ALA A 164 -6.62 5.61 6.97
C ALA A 164 -6.48 6.04 8.44
N VAL A 165 -6.35 5.08 9.35
CA VAL A 165 -6.15 5.34 10.79
C VAL A 165 -4.73 5.78 11.11
N SER A 166 -3.74 5.32 10.34
CA SER A 166 -2.33 5.47 10.66
C SER A 166 -1.61 6.49 9.78
N CYS A 167 -2.17 6.83 8.62
CA CYS A 167 -1.52 7.66 7.62
C CYS A 167 -2.17 9.02 7.48
N THR A 168 -1.38 10.05 7.70
CA THR A 168 -1.68 11.39 7.23
C THR A 168 -0.97 11.61 5.89
N GLY A 169 -1.72 11.93 4.84
CA GLY A 169 -1.18 12.17 3.51
C GLY A 169 -1.43 11.02 2.52
N SER A 170 -0.73 11.06 1.39
CA SER A 170 -0.91 10.08 0.33
C SER A 170 -0.18 8.76 0.60
N ILE A 171 -0.71 7.67 0.05
CA ILE A 171 -0.05 6.35 0.03
C ILE A 171 1.35 6.46 -0.56
N SER A 172 1.49 7.16 -1.66
CA SER A 172 2.77 7.34 -2.37
C SER A 172 3.83 8.02 -1.51
N LYS A 173 3.45 9.01 -0.69
CA LYS A 173 4.39 9.63 0.25
C LYS A 173 4.93 8.61 1.25
N TRP A 174 4.07 7.77 1.80
CA TRP A 174 4.46 6.73 2.74
C TRP A 174 5.36 5.68 2.11
N GLU A 175 5.08 5.29 0.88
CA GLU A 175 5.90 4.37 0.11
C GLU A 175 7.31 4.91 -0.07
N MET A 176 7.44 6.17 -0.51
CA MET A 176 8.74 6.81 -0.66
C MET A 176 9.48 6.93 0.66
N ASP A 177 8.81 7.35 1.74
CA ASP A 177 9.42 7.53 3.06
C ASP A 177 9.88 6.19 3.68
N ALA A 178 9.14 5.10 3.46
CA ALA A 178 9.39 3.81 4.07
C ALA A 178 10.19 2.84 3.20
N MET A 179 9.95 2.82 1.89
CA MET A 179 10.55 1.88 0.94
C MET A 179 11.57 2.52 0.02
N SER A 180 11.58 3.85 -0.07
CA SER A 180 12.40 4.62 -1.01
C SER A 180 12.05 4.40 -2.48
N PHE A 181 10.86 3.95 -2.79
CA PHE A 181 10.28 3.86 -4.13
C PHE A 181 8.75 3.93 -4.06
N TYR A 182 8.10 4.27 -5.18
CA TYR A 182 6.65 4.23 -5.33
C TYR A 182 6.22 2.87 -5.89
N TYR A 183 5.31 2.21 -5.22
CA TYR A 183 4.62 1.03 -5.72
C TYR A 183 3.34 1.41 -6.49
N HIS A 184 2.65 2.43 -5.99
CA HIS A 184 1.54 3.08 -6.68
C HIS A 184 2.05 4.22 -7.57
N GLU A 185 1.14 5.03 -8.07
CA GLU A 185 1.49 6.20 -8.86
C GLU A 185 2.40 7.15 -8.08
N HIS A 186 3.23 7.86 -8.84
CA HIS A 186 4.11 8.87 -8.27
C HIS A 186 3.29 9.97 -7.57
N GLU A 187 3.71 10.43 -6.40
CA GLU A 187 3.00 11.44 -5.60
C GLU A 187 2.70 12.74 -6.38
N LEU A 188 3.50 13.06 -7.39
CA LEU A 188 3.35 14.24 -8.24
C LEU A 188 2.66 13.92 -9.58
N ALA A 189 2.01 12.76 -9.74
CA ALA A 189 1.39 12.35 -10.99
C ALA A 189 0.19 13.25 -11.40
N HIS A 190 -0.48 13.84 -10.41
CA HIS A 190 -1.68 14.65 -10.61
C HIS A 190 -1.45 16.16 -10.47
N VAL A 191 -0.18 16.61 -10.36
CA VAL A 191 0.13 18.05 -10.29
C VAL A 191 -0.44 18.77 -11.52
N ASP A 192 -1.24 19.81 -11.26
CA ASP A 192 -1.93 20.55 -12.31
C ASP A 192 -0.94 21.18 -13.31
N PRO A 193 -0.88 20.68 -14.54
CA PRO A 193 0.06 21.17 -15.54
C PRO A 193 -0.26 22.59 -16.01
N THR A 194 -1.50 23.05 -15.84
CA THR A 194 -1.92 24.39 -16.24
C THR A 194 -1.45 25.45 -15.25
N VAL A 195 -1.57 25.13 -13.96
CA VAL A 195 -1.18 26.05 -12.87
C VAL A 195 0.35 26.14 -12.73
N TYR A 196 1.03 24.99 -12.78
CA TYR A 196 2.47 24.91 -12.52
C TYR A 196 3.31 24.81 -13.80
N HIS A 197 2.68 24.82 -14.99
CA HIS A 197 3.33 24.68 -16.29
C HIS A 197 4.22 23.44 -16.40
N VAL A 198 3.83 22.35 -15.71
CA VAL A 198 4.59 21.11 -15.69
C VAL A 198 4.43 20.36 -16.99
N THR A 199 5.55 19.92 -17.53
CA THR A 199 5.61 19.10 -18.75
C THR A 199 6.16 17.72 -18.39
N SER A 200 5.56 16.69 -18.96
CA SER A 200 6.01 15.30 -18.85
C SER A 200 7.43 15.13 -19.38
N TRP A 201 8.31 14.46 -18.64
CA TRP A 201 9.70 14.24 -19.02
C TRP A 201 9.84 13.53 -20.37
N THR A 202 9.00 12.52 -20.60
CA THR A 202 9.05 11.72 -21.84
C THR A 202 8.59 12.51 -23.07
N LYS A 203 7.80 13.59 -22.89
CA LYS A 203 7.30 14.46 -23.97
C LYS A 203 8.25 15.60 -24.30
N LEU A 204 9.32 15.82 -23.52
CA LEU A 204 10.29 16.87 -23.81
C LEU A 204 11.10 16.56 -25.08
N PRO A 205 11.33 17.56 -25.96
CA PRO A 205 12.21 17.37 -27.10
C PRO A 205 13.61 16.95 -26.62
N PRO A 206 14.24 15.93 -27.23
CA PRO A 206 15.55 15.46 -26.82
C PRO A 206 16.67 16.47 -27.08
N GLU A 207 16.48 17.38 -28.04
CA GLU A 207 17.41 18.45 -28.31
C GLU A 207 16.82 19.83 -27.97
N PRO A 208 17.66 20.76 -27.47
CA PRO A 208 17.20 22.09 -27.09
C PRO A 208 16.64 22.88 -28.25
N VAL A 209 15.44 23.39 -28.11
CA VAL A 209 14.81 24.28 -29.13
C VAL A 209 15.28 25.71 -28.90
N VAL A 210 15.96 26.31 -29.91
CA VAL A 210 16.42 27.68 -29.83
C VAL A 210 15.24 28.63 -30.10
N THR A 211 14.98 29.56 -29.20
CA THR A 211 13.90 30.57 -29.31
C THR A 211 14.44 31.97 -29.58
N GLY A 212 15.74 32.20 -29.44
CA GLY A 212 16.37 33.49 -29.68
C GLY A 212 17.84 33.50 -29.27
N TYR A 213 18.44 34.68 -29.32
CA TYR A 213 19.82 34.90 -28.92
C TYR A 213 19.91 36.07 -27.95
N SER A 214 20.80 35.98 -26.97
CA SER A 214 21.12 37.07 -26.06
C SER A 214 22.01 38.16 -26.78
N LYS A 215 22.20 39.32 -26.12
CA LYS A 215 23.06 40.39 -26.62
C LYS A 215 24.52 39.94 -26.91
N GLY A 216 24.97 38.80 -26.33
CA GLY A 216 26.29 38.21 -26.60
C GLY A 216 26.24 37.02 -27.55
N ASN A 217 25.26 36.92 -28.42
CA ASN A 217 25.05 35.87 -29.43
C ASN A 217 24.96 34.43 -28.83
N SER A 218 24.66 34.34 -27.53
CA SER A 218 24.44 33.02 -26.88
C SER A 218 22.99 32.58 -27.10
N PRO A 219 22.74 31.32 -27.48
CA PRO A 219 21.40 30.85 -27.75
C PRO A 219 20.54 30.82 -26.49
N GLN A 220 19.29 31.22 -26.61
CA GLN A 220 18.25 31.05 -25.63
C GLN A 220 17.35 29.91 -26.07
N TYR A 221 17.10 28.99 -25.14
CA TYR A 221 16.33 27.78 -25.39
C TYR A 221 14.92 27.90 -24.83
N GLN A 222 13.99 27.19 -25.45
CA GLN A 222 12.69 27.00 -24.88
C GLN A 222 12.83 26.29 -23.51
N LEU A 223 12.18 26.84 -22.49
CA LEU A 223 12.23 26.30 -21.17
C LEU A 223 10.97 25.50 -20.86
N PHE A 224 11.17 24.42 -20.16
CA PHE A 224 10.12 23.52 -19.68
C PHE A 224 10.26 23.36 -18.18
N THR A 225 9.16 23.04 -17.50
CA THR A 225 9.16 22.76 -16.08
C THR A 225 8.83 21.29 -15.87
N ILE A 226 9.64 20.60 -15.08
CA ILE A 226 9.42 19.21 -14.68
C ILE A 226 9.35 19.12 -13.17
N VAL A 227 8.67 18.07 -12.66
CA VAL A 227 8.61 17.73 -11.25
C VAL A 227 9.14 16.32 -11.04
N GLY A 228 9.68 16.05 -9.85
CA GLY A 228 10.13 14.70 -9.53
C GLY A 228 10.69 14.58 -8.12
N THR A 229 10.89 13.34 -7.69
CA THR A 229 11.47 12.98 -6.39
C THR A 229 12.93 12.61 -6.55
N VAL A 230 13.77 13.15 -5.69
CA VAL A 230 15.20 12.86 -5.68
C VAL A 230 15.44 11.39 -5.32
N LEU A 231 16.09 10.66 -6.21
CA LEU A 231 16.55 9.30 -5.96
C LEU A 231 17.99 9.25 -5.47
N ASP A 232 18.86 10.03 -6.10
CA ASP A 232 20.29 10.04 -5.82
C ASP A 232 20.95 11.33 -6.28
N LYS A 233 22.15 11.63 -5.76
CA LYS A 233 22.99 12.73 -6.20
C LYS A 233 24.43 12.28 -6.41
N ASN A 234 25.06 12.86 -7.42
CA ASN A 234 26.50 12.72 -7.66
C ASN A 234 27.16 14.09 -7.51
N SER A 235 27.78 14.32 -6.34
CA SER A 235 28.38 15.63 -6.02
C SER A 235 29.59 15.93 -6.90
N THR A 236 30.38 14.93 -7.29
CA THR A 236 31.56 15.12 -8.15
C THR A 236 31.17 15.56 -9.55
N ARG A 237 30.07 15.02 -10.08
CA ARG A 237 29.57 15.36 -11.41
C ARG A 237 28.53 16.47 -11.40
N HIS A 238 28.14 16.99 -10.25
CA HIS A 238 27.06 17.96 -10.05
C HIS A 238 25.75 17.50 -10.72
N MET A 239 25.33 16.26 -10.43
CA MET A 239 24.18 15.63 -11.03
C MET A 239 23.21 15.16 -9.95
N VAL A 240 21.92 15.23 -10.26
CA VAL A 240 20.84 14.70 -9.41
C VAL A 240 19.94 13.81 -10.27
N THR A 241 19.66 12.63 -9.80
CA THR A 241 18.69 11.73 -10.44
C THR A 241 17.32 11.95 -9.83
N LEU A 242 16.34 12.29 -10.65
CA LEU A 242 14.94 12.46 -10.27
C LEU A 242 14.09 11.35 -10.85
N LEU A 243 13.21 10.80 -10.02
CA LEU A 243 12.07 10.05 -10.49
C LEU A 243 10.94 11.04 -10.79
N THR A 244 10.58 11.19 -12.05
CA THR A 244 9.41 11.95 -12.50
C THR A 244 8.19 11.02 -12.56
N PRO A 245 6.96 11.52 -12.70
CA PRO A 245 5.77 10.67 -12.84
C PRO A 245 5.83 9.68 -14.02
N ASP A 246 6.62 9.99 -15.05
CA ASP A 246 6.65 9.25 -16.31
C ASP A 246 8.04 8.71 -16.70
N GLY A 247 9.03 8.82 -15.81
CA GLY A 247 10.35 8.27 -16.06
C GLY A 247 11.44 8.81 -15.13
N VAL A 248 12.68 8.46 -15.42
CA VAL A 248 13.85 8.92 -14.67
C VAL A 248 14.59 10.00 -15.45
N ALA A 249 14.79 11.16 -14.83
CA ALA A 249 15.51 12.28 -15.40
C ALA A 249 16.85 12.49 -14.67
N THR A 250 17.92 12.71 -15.41
CA THR A 250 19.20 13.15 -14.87
C THR A 250 19.34 14.65 -15.01
N ILE A 251 19.45 15.35 -13.89
CA ILE A 251 19.57 16.82 -13.84
C ILE A 251 21.03 17.18 -13.70
N LYS A 252 21.56 17.95 -14.66
CA LYS A 252 22.94 18.43 -14.67
C LYS A 252 22.99 19.89 -14.24
N PHE A 253 23.65 20.17 -13.15
CA PHE A 253 23.83 21.51 -12.61
C PHE A 253 25.20 22.08 -12.95
N TYR A 254 25.29 23.42 -13.03
CA TYR A 254 26.56 24.09 -12.93
C TYR A 254 27.06 24.06 -11.45
N GLY A 255 28.39 24.02 -11.26
CA GLY A 255 28.98 23.78 -9.93
C GLY A 255 28.48 24.76 -8.85
N ALA A 256 28.43 26.07 -9.15
CA ALA A 256 27.94 27.05 -8.19
C ALA A 256 26.47 26.83 -7.81
N MET A 257 25.60 26.53 -8.80
CA MET A 257 24.20 26.25 -8.55
C MET A 257 24.03 24.92 -7.76
N PHE A 258 24.81 23.89 -8.09
CA PHE A 258 24.78 22.64 -7.34
C PHE A 258 25.14 22.89 -5.87
N ALA A 259 26.24 23.57 -5.61
CA ALA A 259 26.70 23.88 -4.27
C ALA A 259 25.68 24.72 -3.47
N GLU A 260 24.99 25.64 -4.13
CA GLU A 260 23.94 26.45 -3.51
C GLU A 260 22.81 25.59 -2.94
N TYR A 261 22.33 24.59 -3.68
CA TYR A 261 21.21 23.74 -3.25
C TYR A 261 21.65 22.52 -2.45
N ASP A 262 22.91 22.10 -2.55
CA ASP A 262 23.45 20.96 -1.79
C ASP A 262 23.95 21.37 -0.40
N LYS A 263 24.11 22.68 -0.12
CA LYS A 263 24.60 23.14 1.18
C LYS A 263 23.63 22.82 2.32
N GLN A 264 24.19 22.48 3.48
CA GLN A 264 23.46 22.35 4.73
C GLN A 264 23.67 23.61 5.55
N ILE A 265 22.61 24.21 6.03
CA ILE A 265 22.66 25.41 6.87
C ILE A 265 22.47 24.98 8.32
N SER A 266 23.42 25.36 9.17
CA SER A 266 23.36 25.13 10.62
C SER A 266 23.55 26.42 11.39
N VAL A 267 22.77 26.60 12.45
CA VAL A 267 22.84 27.74 13.36
C VAL A 267 23.29 27.26 14.73
N THR A 268 24.09 28.05 15.43
CA THR A 268 24.49 27.74 16.80
C THR A 268 23.27 27.75 17.72
N ASP A 269 23.06 26.69 18.49
CA ASP A 269 21.94 26.58 19.42
C ASP A 269 22.07 27.65 20.49
N PRO A 270 21.09 28.56 20.66
CA PRO A 270 21.13 29.60 21.68
C PRO A 270 21.23 29.05 23.11
N ALA A 271 20.66 27.86 23.35
CA ALA A 271 20.66 27.21 24.66
C ALA A 271 21.96 26.43 24.94
N HIS A 272 22.70 26.04 23.92
CA HIS A 272 23.92 25.26 24.02
C HIS A 272 24.98 25.78 23.03
N LYS A 273 25.80 26.73 23.43
CA LYS A 273 26.80 27.43 22.58
C LYS A 273 27.73 26.51 21.77
N ASN A 274 27.88 25.25 22.16
CA ASN A 274 28.76 24.28 21.46
C ASN A 274 27.99 23.31 20.54
N LYS A 275 26.65 23.41 20.45
CA LYS A 275 25.84 22.55 19.58
C LYS A 275 25.33 23.34 18.39
N LYS A 276 25.56 22.81 17.19
CA LYS A 276 24.96 23.35 15.96
C LYS A 276 23.65 22.63 15.69
N LYS A 277 22.56 23.40 15.51
CA LYS A 277 21.26 22.89 15.06
C LYS A 277 21.18 23.07 13.55
N ILE A 278 20.90 22.00 12.84
CA ILE A 278 20.66 22.06 11.39
C ILE A 278 19.30 22.71 11.17
N VAL A 279 19.28 23.85 10.50
CA VAL A 279 18.06 24.59 10.15
C VAL A 279 17.55 24.20 8.78
N GLU A 280 18.47 23.99 7.84
CA GLU A 280 18.14 23.57 6.50
C GLU A 280 19.11 22.47 6.03
N ARG A 281 18.59 21.44 5.44
CA ARG A 281 19.36 20.34 4.85
C ARG A 281 19.51 20.53 3.35
N SER A 282 20.44 19.80 2.75
CA SER A 282 20.56 19.73 1.29
C SER A 282 19.20 19.42 0.64
N TRP A 283 18.85 20.14 -0.42
CA TRP A 283 17.64 19.89 -1.19
C TRP A 283 17.74 18.59 -2.03
N PHE A 284 18.97 18.11 -2.25
CA PHE A 284 19.24 16.88 -2.99
C PHE A 284 19.27 15.63 -2.11
N GLN A 285 18.51 15.63 -1.01
CA GLN A 285 18.30 14.41 -0.23
C GLN A 285 17.26 13.52 -0.90
N ARG A 286 17.52 12.23 -0.84
CA ARG A 286 16.58 11.22 -1.32
C ARG A 286 15.20 11.40 -0.69
N GLY A 287 14.16 11.34 -1.51
CA GLY A 287 12.77 11.56 -1.09
C GLY A 287 12.31 13.02 -1.16
N ASN A 288 13.21 14.00 -1.26
CA ASN A 288 12.81 15.38 -1.51
C ASN A 288 12.19 15.52 -2.90
N LYS A 289 11.16 16.35 -2.99
CA LYS A 289 10.45 16.64 -4.24
C LYS A 289 10.85 17.99 -4.76
N LEU A 290 11.17 18.06 -6.03
CA LEU A 290 11.66 19.26 -6.70
C LEU A 290 10.79 19.62 -7.89
N ILE A 291 10.63 20.93 -8.12
CA ILE A 291 10.14 21.51 -9.37
C ILE A 291 11.30 22.24 -10.02
N ILE A 292 11.56 21.95 -11.28
CA ILE A 292 12.76 22.44 -11.97
C ILE A 292 12.39 22.99 -13.35
N THR A 293 12.78 24.23 -13.63
CA THR A 293 12.64 24.86 -14.93
C THR A 293 13.97 24.84 -15.67
N GLY A 294 13.97 24.43 -16.93
CA GLY A 294 15.18 24.29 -17.75
C GLY A 294 14.89 23.73 -19.13
N PHE A 295 15.89 23.12 -19.74
CA PHE A 295 15.77 22.48 -21.06
C PHE A 295 16.44 21.10 -21.06
N ARG A 296 15.98 20.22 -21.95
CA ARG A 296 16.56 18.90 -22.16
C ARG A 296 17.62 18.95 -23.25
N ARG A 297 18.72 18.20 -23.07
CA ARG A 297 19.70 17.89 -24.10
C ARG A 297 20.12 16.42 -23.93
N GLY A 298 19.75 15.60 -24.90
CA GLY A 298 19.92 14.14 -24.80
C GLY A 298 19.20 13.58 -23.59
N ASP A 299 19.94 12.86 -22.75
CA ASP A 299 19.42 12.21 -21.52
C ASP A 299 19.50 13.12 -20.27
N MET A 300 19.92 14.38 -20.44
CA MET A 300 20.12 15.28 -19.31
C MET A 300 19.19 16.49 -19.38
N PHE A 301 18.77 16.97 -18.21
CA PHE A 301 18.02 18.20 -18.05
C PHE A 301 18.89 19.27 -17.37
N TYR A 302 18.94 20.47 -17.95
CA TYR A 302 19.78 21.57 -17.51
C TYR A 302 18.91 22.69 -16.91
N PRO A 303 18.95 22.91 -15.58
CA PRO A 303 18.22 24.00 -14.94
C PRO A 303 18.64 25.35 -15.48
N ARG A 304 17.69 26.15 -15.92
CA ARG A 304 17.92 27.49 -16.46
C ARG A 304 16.68 28.36 -16.39
N VAL A 305 16.91 29.64 -16.21
CA VAL A 305 15.93 30.72 -16.38
C VAL A 305 16.59 31.89 -17.05
N TYR A 306 15.81 32.71 -17.71
CA TYR A 306 16.28 33.93 -18.38
C TYR A 306 15.65 35.17 -17.72
N GLY A 307 16.45 36.27 -17.59
CA GLY A 307 16.00 37.52 -17.00
C GLY A 307 16.30 37.61 -15.48
N ARG A 308 16.47 38.87 -15.02
CA ARG A 308 16.78 39.15 -13.60
C ARG A 308 15.58 38.99 -12.67
N SER A 309 14.38 39.18 -13.20
CA SER A 309 13.10 39.05 -12.47
C SER A 309 12.52 37.65 -12.52
N SER A 310 13.14 36.71 -13.24
CA SER A 310 12.65 35.32 -13.30
C SER A 310 12.82 34.63 -11.97
N PRO A 311 11.87 33.79 -11.54
CA PRO A 311 12.01 32.95 -10.37
C PRO A 311 13.25 32.05 -10.50
N ARG A 312 13.73 31.54 -9.39
CA ARG A 312 14.83 30.55 -9.39
C ARG A 312 14.46 29.33 -10.21
N PRO A 313 15.42 28.69 -10.90
CA PRO A 313 15.13 27.51 -11.75
C PRO A 313 14.73 26.28 -10.91
N LEU A 314 14.95 26.28 -9.61
CA LEU A 314 14.71 25.18 -8.71
C LEU A 314 13.86 25.61 -7.52
N GLY A 315 12.77 24.91 -7.27
CA GLY A 315 11.93 24.99 -6.08
C GLY A 315 11.85 23.65 -5.34
N LEU A 316 11.81 23.69 -4.01
CA LEU A 316 11.54 22.56 -3.15
C LEU A 316 10.03 22.47 -2.94
N ILE A 317 9.43 21.34 -3.26
CA ILE A 317 8.02 21.05 -2.98
C ILE A 317 7.93 20.58 -1.53
N THR A 318 7.28 21.37 -0.69
CA THR A 318 7.16 21.14 0.76
C THR A 318 5.89 20.41 1.15
N ALA A 319 4.82 20.59 0.38
CA ALA A 319 3.56 19.87 0.56
C ALA A 319 2.91 19.55 -0.78
N VAL A 320 2.10 18.49 -0.79
CA VAL A 320 1.26 18.06 -1.89
C VAL A 320 -0.15 17.90 -1.33
N SER A 321 -1.15 18.44 -2.02
CA SER A 321 -2.55 18.28 -1.61
C SER A 321 -2.99 16.81 -1.65
N PRO A 322 -4.05 16.42 -0.90
CA PRO A 322 -4.51 15.03 -0.87
C PRO A 322 -4.90 14.45 -2.23
N ASP A 323 -5.39 15.29 -3.13
CA ASP A 323 -5.74 14.93 -4.52
C ASP A 323 -4.53 14.97 -5.47
N GLY A 324 -3.36 15.40 -4.99
CA GLY A 324 -2.13 15.50 -5.76
C GLY A 324 -2.06 16.71 -6.71
N ALA A 325 -3.14 17.49 -6.85
CA ALA A 325 -3.23 18.55 -7.86
C ALA A 325 -2.47 19.83 -7.50
N GLN A 326 -2.39 20.15 -6.20
CA GLN A 326 -1.75 21.37 -5.72
C GLN A 326 -0.47 21.06 -4.96
N ILE A 327 0.51 21.94 -5.11
CA ILE A 327 1.81 21.82 -4.44
C ILE A 327 2.20 23.15 -3.78
N GLU A 328 2.83 23.06 -2.62
CA GLU A 328 3.50 24.20 -1.99
C GLU A 328 4.97 24.18 -2.37
N ILE A 329 5.49 25.33 -2.82
CA ILE A 329 6.86 25.46 -3.32
C ILE A 329 7.61 26.49 -2.51
N THR A 330 8.78 26.12 -2.06
CA THR A 330 9.74 27.03 -1.42
C THR A 330 10.91 27.28 -2.35
N TYR A 331 11.23 28.56 -2.56
CA TYR A 331 12.42 28.99 -3.32
C TYR A 331 13.47 29.52 -2.38
N ARG A 332 14.75 29.21 -2.61
CA ARG A 332 15.84 29.84 -1.84
C ARG A 332 15.86 31.35 -2.11
N ARG A 333 15.97 32.15 -1.05
CA ARG A 333 16.21 33.58 -1.18
C ARG A 333 17.60 33.81 -1.78
N LYS A 334 17.75 34.84 -2.62
CA LYS A 334 19.09 35.37 -2.96
C LYS A 334 19.67 35.87 -1.63
N GLU A 335 20.84 35.38 -1.27
CA GLU A 335 21.69 36.10 -0.32
C GLU A 335 22.16 37.36 -1.07
N ASP A 336 21.81 38.57 -0.58
CA ASP A 336 22.23 39.85 -1.13
C ASP A 336 23.76 40.02 -0.98
#